data_726895527bd7f6ac9be38d6442cea3f3
#
_entry.id   726895527bd7f6ac9be38d6442cea3f3
#
_cell.length_a   1.000
_cell.length_b   1.000
_cell.length_c   1.000
_cell.angle_alpha   90.00
_cell.angle_beta   90.00
_cell.angle_gamma   90.00
#
_symmetry.space_group_name_H-M   'P 1'
#
loop_
_entity.id
_entity.type
_entity.pdbx_description
1 polymer ?
#
loop_
_entity_poly.entity_id
_entity_poly.type
_entity_poly.pdbx_seq_one_letter_code
_entity_poly.pdbx_strand_id
1 'polypeptide(L)'
;AAPDGRIFITRGFYKKFQAGEVSAEELASVIAHELGHVALGHSRRRMIDFSGQNALRTALAMVIGRFIPGVGVWVANMLTSLLAARLSRSDEYEADAYAAALLTKSGIGVAPQISLFKKLDALTQSQAGRAPAWLLSHPKTEERIAELEKLEQRWT
;
A
#
# COMPACT_ATOMS: atom_id res chain seq x y z
N ALA A 1 -5.40 3.05 -6.48
CA ALA A 1 -5.73 2.96 -7.91
C ALA A 1 -6.84 1.94 -8.18
N ALA A 2 -7.63 2.19 -9.19
CA ALA A 2 -8.68 1.26 -9.63
C ALA A 2 -8.15 0.24 -10.66
N PRO A 3 -8.83 -0.92 -10.83
CA PRO A 3 -8.42 -1.94 -11.81
C PRO A 3 -8.39 -1.45 -13.26
N ASP A 4 -9.16 -0.43 -13.60
CA ASP A 4 -9.21 0.20 -14.93
C ASP A 4 -8.11 1.26 -15.17
N GLY A 5 -7.20 1.44 -14.21
CA GLY A 5 -6.09 2.38 -14.29
C GLY A 5 -6.39 3.78 -13.79
N ARG A 6 -7.62 4.07 -13.34
CA ARG A 6 -7.95 5.37 -12.76
C ARG A 6 -7.29 5.54 -11.39
N ILE A 7 -6.77 6.73 -11.16
CA ILE A 7 -6.17 7.13 -9.89
C ILE A 7 -7.11 8.09 -9.17
N PHE A 8 -7.36 7.80 -7.89
CA PHE A 8 -8.22 8.62 -7.05
C PHE A 8 -7.41 9.22 -5.91
N ILE A 9 -7.57 10.52 -5.72
CA ILE A 9 -7.01 11.23 -4.57
C ILE A 9 -8.17 11.63 -3.66
N THR A 10 -8.05 11.36 -2.36
CA THR A 10 -9.10 11.74 -1.42
C THR A 10 -9.23 13.25 -1.32
N ARG A 11 -10.47 13.73 -1.09
CA ARG A 11 -10.71 15.15 -0.89
C ARG A 11 -9.91 15.72 0.29
N GLY A 12 -9.74 14.93 1.36
CA GLY A 12 -8.95 15.32 2.51
C GLY A 12 -7.47 15.54 2.17
N PHE A 13 -6.89 14.68 1.34
CA PHE A 13 -5.51 14.82 0.87
C PHE A 13 -5.34 16.06 -0.02
N TYR A 14 -6.27 16.28 -0.94
CA TYR A 14 -6.28 17.44 -1.81
C TYR A 14 -6.41 18.76 -1.03
N LYS A 15 -7.26 18.78 0.01
CA LYS A 15 -7.37 19.94 0.91
C LYS A 15 -6.06 20.24 1.64
N LYS A 16 -5.32 19.23 2.08
CA LYS A 16 -3.99 19.39 2.70
C LYS A 16 -3.00 20.03 1.71
N PHE A 17 -3.03 19.60 0.46
CA PHE A 17 -2.24 20.22 -0.60
C PHE A 17 -2.62 21.69 -0.81
N GLN A 18 -3.90 22.01 -0.91
CA GLN A 18 -4.37 23.39 -1.06
C GLN A 18 -4.00 24.27 0.14
N ALA A 19 -4.00 23.73 1.35
CA ALA A 19 -3.58 24.43 2.57
C ALA A 19 -2.07 24.60 2.72
N GLY A 20 -1.26 24.04 1.82
CA GLY A 20 0.20 24.10 1.88
C GLY A 20 0.83 23.12 2.87
N GLU A 21 0.06 22.22 3.49
CA GLU A 21 0.57 21.18 4.41
C GLU A 21 1.31 20.06 3.67
N VAL A 22 0.95 19.84 2.41
CA VAL A 22 1.59 18.89 1.49
C VAL A 22 2.12 19.67 0.29
N SER A 23 3.39 19.50 -0.05
CA SER A 23 4.00 20.14 -1.21
C SER A 23 3.55 19.52 -2.54
N ALA A 24 3.76 20.24 -3.64
CA ALA A 24 3.50 19.71 -4.98
C ALA A 24 4.32 18.45 -5.28
N GLU A 25 5.57 18.40 -4.84
CA GLU A 25 6.45 17.25 -5.02
C GLU A 25 6.01 16.05 -4.18
N GLU A 26 5.52 16.29 -2.97
CA GLU A 26 4.93 15.25 -2.13
C GLU A 26 3.62 14.71 -2.73
N LEU A 27 2.79 15.57 -3.31
CA LEU A 27 1.60 15.13 -4.06
C LEU A 27 1.99 14.32 -5.30
N ALA A 28 3.02 14.75 -6.02
CA ALA A 28 3.56 14.00 -7.16
C ALA A 28 4.07 12.62 -6.74
N SER A 29 4.64 12.49 -5.54
CA SER A 29 5.08 11.20 -5.01
C SER A 29 3.93 10.23 -4.76
N VAL A 30 2.78 10.71 -4.30
CA VAL A 30 1.56 9.91 -4.16
C VAL A 30 1.05 9.44 -5.52
N ILE A 31 0.97 10.35 -6.48
CA ILE A 31 0.54 10.00 -7.85
C ILE A 31 1.49 8.96 -8.47
N ALA A 32 2.80 9.12 -8.29
CA ALA A 32 3.78 8.16 -8.77
C ALA A 32 3.62 6.77 -8.12
N HIS A 33 3.31 6.72 -6.83
CA HIS A 33 3.02 5.47 -6.10
C HIS A 33 1.76 4.79 -6.67
N GLU A 34 0.68 5.54 -6.86
CA GLU A 34 -0.56 5.02 -7.45
C GLU A 34 -0.33 4.54 -8.90
N LEU A 35 0.50 5.25 -9.68
CA LEU A 35 0.92 4.80 -11.00
C LEU A 35 1.70 3.49 -10.94
N GLY A 36 2.48 3.27 -9.89
CA GLY A 36 3.16 1.99 -9.65
C GLY A 36 2.16 0.84 -9.52
N HIS A 37 1.10 1.03 -8.74
CA HIS A 37 0.02 0.02 -8.64
C HIS A 37 -0.65 -0.27 -9.98
N VAL A 38 -0.88 0.74 -10.80
CA VAL A 38 -1.46 0.59 -12.15
C VAL A 38 -0.49 -0.13 -13.08
N ALA A 39 0.74 0.36 -13.18
CA ALA A 39 1.76 -0.16 -14.12
C ALA A 39 2.12 -1.63 -13.83
N LEU A 40 2.16 -2.01 -12.56
CA LEU A 40 2.47 -3.36 -12.12
C LEU A 40 1.23 -4.27 -12.03
N GLY A 41 0.05 -3.74 -12.33
CA GLY A 41 -1.20 -4.50 -12.36
C GLY A 41 -1.66 -5.01 -11.00
N HIS A 42 -1.30 -4.34 -9.90
CA HIS A 42 -1.61 -4.78 -8.53
C HIS A 42 -3.11 -4.93 -8.30
N SER A 43 -3.92 -3.98 -8.72
CA SER A 43 -5.38 -4.06 -8.55
C SER A 43 -5.99 -5.24 -9.29
N ARG A 44 -5.53 -5.52 -10.52
CA ARG A 44 -5.97 -6.68 -11.30
C ARG A 44 -5.51 -7.99 -10.66
N ARG A 45 -4.26 -8.04 -10.22
CA ARG A 45 -3.69 -9.19 -9.52
C ARG A 45 -4.47 -9.49 -8.25
N ARG A 46 -4.77 -8.47 -7.43
CA ARG A 46 -5.58 -8.62 -6.20
C ARG A 46 -6.97 -9.20 -6.48
N MET A 47 -7.62 -8.84 -7.58
CA MET A 47 -8.90 -9.43 -7.96
C MET A 47 -8.78 -10.92 -8.26
N ILE A 48 -7.74 -11.33 -8.98
CA ILE A 48 -7.47 -12.74 -9.31
C ILE A 48 -7.09 -13.49 -8.03
N ASP A 49 -6.20 -12.93 -7.22
CA ASP A 49 -5.75 -13.52 -5.95
C ASP A 49 -6.90 -13.68 -4.96
N PHE A 50 -7.83 -12.72 -4.90
CA PHE A 50 -9.01 -12.81 -4.05
C PHE A 50 -9.89 -14.01 -4.41
N SER A 51 -10.12 -14.25 -5.72
CA SER A 51 -10.85 -15.43 -6.19
C SER A 51 -10.11 -16.72 -5.86
N GLY A 52 -8.80 -16.77 -6.05
CA GLY A 52 -7.95 -17.89 -5.68
C GLY A 52 -7.93 -18.14 -4.17
N GLN A 53 -7.86 -17.09 -3.36
CA GLN A 53 -7.90 -17.16 -1.90
C GLN A 53 -9.24 -17.70 -1.39
N ASN A 54 -10.36 -17.31 -2.02
CA ASN A 54 -11.66 -17.85 -1.66
C ASN A 54 -11.76 -19.34 -1.94
N ALA A 55 -11.26 -19.81 -3.09
CA ALA A 55 -11.21 -21.23 -3.41
C ALA A 55 -10.33 -22.00 -2.44
N LEU A 56 -9.14 -21.47 -2.11
CA LEU A 56 -8.21 -22.05 -1.14
C LEU A 56 -8.83 -22.12 0.26
N ARG A 57 -9.49 -21.05 0.71
CA ARG A 57 -10.18 -21.00 2.00
C ARG A 57 -11.25 -22.07 2.10
N THR A 58 -12.06 -22.22 1.06
CA THR A 58 -13.12 -23.25 1.01
C THR A 58 -12.50 -24.65 1.09
N ALA A 59 -11.46 -24.92 0.29
CA ALA A 59 -10.79 -26.20 0.28
C ALA A 59 -10.16 -26.53 1.65
N LEU A 60 -9.46 -25.57 2.27
CA LEU A 60 -8.88 -25.74 3.61
C LEU A 60 -9.93 -25.96 4.68
N ALA A 61 -11.04 -25.23 4.64
CA ALA A 61 -12.13 -25.39 5.59
C ALA A 61 -12.76 -26.79 5.49
N MET A 62 -12.93 -27.32 4.28
CA MET A 62 -13.44 -28.68 4.06
C MET A 62 -12.48 -29.74 4.57
N VAL A 63 -11.19 -29.62 4.28
CA VAL A 63 -10.18 -30.61 4.70
C VAL A 63 -10.00 -30.61 6.22
N ILE A 64 -9.78 -29.43 6.80
CA ILE A 64 -9.55 -29.28 8.26
C ILE A 64 -10.80 -29.66 9.04
N GLY A 65 -11.98 -29.25 8.56
CA GLY A 65 -13.26 -29.55 9.20
C GLY A 65 -13.57 -31.04 9.28
N ARG A 66 -12.96 -31.84 8.39
CA ARG A 66 -13.06 -33.32 8.40
C ARG A 66 -12.35 -33.93 9.62
N PHE A 67 -11.21 -33.33 10.01
CA PHE A 67 -10.39 -33.83 11.13
C PHE A 67 -10.74 -33.18 12.47
N ILE A 68 -11.09 -31.89 12.44
CA ILE A 68 -11.42 -31.09 13.64
C ILE A 68 -12.69 -30.30 13.39
N PRO A 69 -13.88 -30.85 13.69
CA PRO A 69 -15.14 -30.16 13.48
C PRO A 69 -15.22 -28.81 14.22
N GLY A 70 -15.71 -27.79 13.52
CA GLY A 70 -15.89 -26.43 14.07
C GLY A 70 -14.67 -25.49 14.02
N VAL A 71 -13.48 -26.00 13.67
CA VAL A 71 -12.24 -25.21 13.65
C VAL A 71 -11.78 -24.89 12.22
N GLY A 72 -12.22 -25.66 11.21
CA GLY A 72 -11.74 -25.56 9.84
C GLY A 72 -11.91 -24.18 9.22
N VAL A 73 -13.07 -23.53 9.40
CA VAL A 73 -13.35 -22.19 8.85
C VAL A 73 -12.47 -21.14 9.50
N TRP A 74 -12.28 -21.20 10.81
CA TRP A 74 -11.46 -20.24 11.55
C TRP A 74 -9.98 -20.30 11.10
N VAL A 75 -9.41 -21.50 11.02
CA VAL A 75 -8.01 -21.71 10.57
C VAL A 75 -7.84 -21.26 9.12
N ALA A 76 -8.78 -21.62 8.24
CA ALA A 76 -8.78 -21.21 6.84
C ALA A 76 -8.82 -19.68 6.69
N ASN A 77 -9.68 -18.99 7.46
CA ASN A 77 -9.76 -17.52 7.47
C ASN A 77 -8.45 -16.89 7.96
N MET A 78 -7.86 -17.45 9.02
CA MET A 78 -6.58 -16.94 9.54
C MET A 78 -5.46 -17.07 8.51
N LEU A 79 -5.29 -18.24 7.88
CA LEU A 79 -4.24 -18.49 6.88
C LEU A 79 -4.41 -17.60 5.64
N THR A 80 -5.63 -17.46 5.13
CA THR A 80 -5.89 -16.60 3.97
C THR A 80 -5.69 -15.12 4.29
N SER A 81 -6.05 -14.66 5.49
CA SER A 81 -5.80 -13.28 5.93
C SER A 81 -4.29 -12.98 6.05
N LEU A 82 -3.50 -13.92 6.57
CA LEU A 82 -2.04 -13.76 6.64
C LEU A 82 -1.40 -13.69 5.25
N LEU A 83 -1.87 -14.54 4.32
CA LEU A 83 -1.39 -14.52 2.93
C LEU A 83 -1.75 -13.20 2.24
N ALA A 84 -3.00 -12.74 2.36
CA ALA A 84 -3.44 -11.47 1.79
C ALA A 84 -2.63 -10.29 2.33
N ALA A 85 -2.36 -10.25 3.63
CA ALA A 85 -1.55 -9.21 4.25
C ALA A 85 -0.09 -9.22 3.73
N ARG A 86 0.48 -10.40 3.50
CA ARG A 86 1.83 -10.54 2.94
C ARG A 86 1.91 -10.05 1.50
N LEU A 87 0.95 -10.43 0.66
CA LEU A 87 0.88 -10.00 -0.74
C LEU A 87 0.66 -8.48 -0.83
N SER A 88 -0.22 -7.93 0.00
CA SER A 88 -0.45 -6.48 0.05
C SER A 88 0.80 -5.70 0.42
N ARG A 89 1.59 -6.17 1.39
CA ARG A 89 2.87 -5.54 1.74
C ARG A 89 3.86 -5.57 0.57
N SER A 90 3.96 -6.70 -0.12
CA SER A 90 4.82 -6.83 -1.31
C SER A 90 4.43 -5.83 -2.39
N ASP A 91 3.14 -5.67 -2.65
CA ASP A 91 2.62 -4.69 -3.61
C ASP A 91 3.00 -3.25 -3.25
N GLU A 92 2.97 -2.91 -1.95
CA GLU A 92 3.36 -1.58 -1.48
C GLU A 92 4.86 -1.32 -1.71
N TYR A 93 5.73 -2.29 -1.44
CA TYR A 93 7.16 -2.16 -1.73
C TYR A 93 7.44 -2.00 -3.22
N GLU A 94 6.76 -2.77 -4.07
CA GLU A 94 6.90 -2.67 -5.53
C GLU A 94 6.44 -1.29 -6.04
N ALA A 95 5.31 -0.79 -5.54
CA ALA A 95 4.79 0.52 -5.90
C ALA A 95 5.73 1.66 -5.42
N ASP A 96 6.29 1.53 -4.22
CA ASP A 96 7.27 2.49 -3.69
C ASP A 96 8.53 2.54 -4.55
N ALA A 97 9.06 1.38 -4.95
CA ALA A 97 10.24 1.31 -5.80
C ALA A 97 9.98 1.87 -7.20
N TYR A 98 8.81 1.60 -7.77
CA TYR A 98 8.40 2.18 -9.05
C TYR A 98 8.30 3.71 -8.96
N ALA A 99 7.65 4.21 -7.92
CA ALA A 99 7.53 5.65 -7.70
C ALA A 99 8.89 6.31 -7.51
N ALA A 100 9.77 5.71 -6.72
CA ALA A 100 11.13 6.19 -6.51
C ALA A 100 11.92 6.30 -7.82
N ALA A 101 11.83 5.28 -8.69
CA ALA A 101 12.47 5.29 -10.00
C ALA A 101 11.88 6.37 -10.92
N LEU A 102 10.56 6.53 -10.95
CA LEU A 102 9.88 7.53 -11.76
C LEU A 102 10.25 8.95 -11.33
N LEU A 103 10.21 9.23 -10.03
CA LEU A 103 10.56 10.53 -9.45
C LEU A 103 12.04 10.89 -9.70
N THR A 104 12.93 9.92 -9.57
CA THR A 104 14.36 10.11 -9.84
C THR A 104 14.60 10.44 -11.31
N LYS A 105 13.95 9.71 -12.22
CA LYS A 105 14.04 9.99 -13.66
C LYS A 105 13.44 11.34 -14.06
N SER A 106 12.46 11.81 -13.30
CA SER A 106 11.82 13.12 -13.52
C SER A 106 12.59 14.28 -12.88
N GLY A 107 13.71 14.00 -12.22
CA GLY A 107 14.53 15.02 -11.57
C GLY A 107 14.01 15.48 -10.19
N ILE A 108 12.94 14.87 -9.67
CA ILE A 108 12.36 15.22 -8.38
C ILE A 108 13.09 14.50 -7.23
N GLY A 109 13.44 13.22 -7.43
CA GLY A 109 14.10 12.39 -6.43
C GLY A 109 13.17 11.73 -5.43
N VAL A 110 13.74 10.97 -4.49
CA VAL A 110 12.99 10.15 -3.52
C VAL A 110 12.61 10.92 -2.25
N ALA A 111 13.31 12.00 -1.94
CA ALA A 111 13.08 12.79 -0.73
C ALA A 111 11.61 13.17 -0.45
N PRO A 112 10.79 13.56 -1.44
CA PRO A 112 9.37 13.85 -1.23
C PRO A 112 8.54 12.66 -0.75
N GLN A 113 8.86 11.43 -1.17
CA GLN A 113 8.20 10.22 -0.65
C GLN A 113 8.46 10.05 0.84
N ILE A 114 9.72 10.20 1.24
CA ILE A 114 10.15 10.05 2.64
C ILE A 114 9.53 11.15 3.51
N SER A 115 9.60 12.40 3.06
CA SER A 115 9.04 13.54 3.80
C SER A 115 7.53 13.44 3.98
N LEU A 116 6.82 12.94 2.96
CA LEU A 116 5.39 12.71 3.05
C LEU A 116 5.05 11.66 4.11
N PHE A 117 5.76 10.53 4.15
CA PHE A 117 5.53 9.51 5.17
C PHE A 117 5.77 10.05 6.58
N LYS A 118 6.80 10.85 6.77
CA LYS A 118 7.08 11.50 8.06
C LYS A 118 5.99 12.50 8.47
N LYS A 119 5.45 13.26 7.52
CA LYS A 119 4.31 14.17 7.77
C LYS A 119 3.05 13.40 8.14
N LEU A 120 2.72 12.33 7.43
CA LEU A 120 1.56 11.50 7.72
C LEU A 120 1.66 10.83 9.08
N ASP A 121 2.87 10.45 9.50
CA ASP A 121 3.14 9.91 10.83
C ASP A 121 2.85 10.94 11.92
N ALA A 122 3.39 12.15 11.78
CA ALA A 122 3.15 13.26 12.69
C ALA A 122 1.65 13.59 12.80
N LEU A 123 0.92 13.59 11.69
CA LEU A 123 -0.52 13.81 11.66
C LEU A 123 -1.29 12.71 12.40
N THR A 124 -0.88 11.46 12.25
CA THR A 124 -1.50 10.33 12.96
C THR A 124 -1.32 10.47 14.47
N GLN A 125 -0.14 10.89 14.91
CA GLN A 125 0.13 11.11 16.33
C GLN A 125 -0.66 12.31 16.89
N SER A 126 -0.78 13.39 16.14
CA SER A 126 -1.48 14.62 16.60
C SER A 126 -3.01 14.47 16.64
N GLN A 127 -3.58 13.58 15.85
CA GLN A 127 -5.03 13.39 15.73
C GLN A 127 -5.57 12.22 16.58
N ALA A 128 -4.96 11.96 17.72
CA ALA A 128 -5.40 10.90 18.65
C ALA A 128 -5.50 9.50 17.99
N GLY A 129 -4.54 9.18 17.13
CA GLY A 129 -4.46 7.88 16.47
C GLY A 129 -5.35 7.70 15.24
N ARG A 130 -6.03 8.74 14.78
CA ARG A 130 -6.77 8.68 13.50
C ARG A 130 -5.81 8.77 12.33
N ALA A 131 -5.53 7.63 11.71
CA ALA A 131 -4.74 7.60 10.50
C ALA A 131 -5.45 8.34 9.35
N PRO A 132 -4.74 9.13 8.53
CA PRO A 132 -5.28 9.66 7.29
C PRO A 132 -5.84 8.54 6.41
N ALA A 133 -6.94 8.82 5.68
CA ALA A 133 -7.64 7.81 4.89
C ALA A 133 -6.72 7.08 3.90
N TRP A 134 -5.73 7.76 3.33
CA TRP A 134 -4.76 7.14 2.43
C TRP A 134 -3.91 6.05 3.12
N LEU A 135 -3.53 6.25 4.39
CA LEU A 135 -2.77 5.24 5.16
C LEU A 135 -3.57 3.99 5.49
N LEU A 136 -4.92 4.05 5.47
CA LEU A 136 -5.76 2.88 5.69
C LEU A 136 -5.64 1.86 4.55
N SER A 137 -5.51 2.34 3.32
CA SER A 137 -5.30 1.49 2.14
C SER A 137 -3.83 1.26 1.79
N HIS A 138 -2.94 2.15 2.25
CA HIS A 138 -1.49 2.10 2.03
C HIS A 138 -0.75 2.23 3.36
N PRO A 139 -0.71 1.17 4.19
CA PRO A 139 -0.11 1.26 5.51
C PRO A 139 1.34 1.68 5.45
N LYS A 140 1.68 2.68 6.24
CA LYS A 140 3.06 3.06 6.47
C LYS A 140 3.73 2.00 7.34
N THR A 141 4.91 1.58 6.96
CA THR A 141 5.80 0.79 7.81
C THR A 141 7.17 1.45 7.85
N GLU A 142 7.88 1.26 8.96
CA GLU A 142 9.24 1.77 9.08
C GLU A 142 10.17 1.12 8.06
N GLU A 143 9.90 -0.13 7.71
CA GLU A 143 10.63 -0.86 6.69
C GLU A 143 10.47 -0.22 5.31
N ARG A 144 9.29 0.28 4.96
CA ARG A 144 9.07 1.00 3.69
C ARG A 144 9.92 2.26 3.63
N ILE A 145 9.97 3.02 4.73
CA ILE A 145 10.82 4.21 4.82
C ILE A 145 12.29 3.84 4.68
N ALA A 146 12.75 2.81 5.39
CA ALA A 146 14.12 2.34 5.32
C ALA A 146 14.53 1.90 3.90
N GLU A 147 13.64 1.22 3.18
CA GLU A 147 13.89 0.85 1.78
C GLU A 147 13.97 2.08 0.86
N LEU A 148 13.10 3.08 1.05
CA LEU A 148 13.18 4.33 0.30
C LEU A 148 14.48 5.11 0.58
N GLU A 149 14.94 5.14 1.82
CA GLU A 149 16.21 5.76 2.20
C GLU A 149 17.41 5.06 1.54
N LYS A 150 17.38 3.73 1.45
CA LYS A 150 18.40 2.96 0.71
C LYS A 150 18.39 3.29 -0.79
N LEU A 151 17.21 3.43 -1.39
CA LEU A 151 17.10 3.81 -2.80
C LEU A 151 17.59 5.24 -3.04
N GLU A 152 17.28 6.17 -2.15
CA GLU A 152 17.80 7.54 -2.21
C GLU A 152 19.32 7.55 -2.22
N GLN A 153 19.96 6.84 -1.27
CA GLN A 153 21.42 6.74 -1.20
C GLN A 153 22.05 6.10 -2.44
N ARG A 154 21.35 5.15 -3.06
CA ARG A 154 21.86 4.46 -4.25
C ARG A 154 21.79 5.33 -5.50
N TRP A 155 20.85 6.25 -5.59
CA TRP A 155 20.58 7.02 -6.81
C TRP A 155 20.99 8.50 -6.70
N THR A 156 21.50 8.93 -5.56
CA THR A 156 22.19 10.20 -5.38
C THR A 156 23.70 10.04 -5.45
#